data_3783e6c0a97e76d6ba916f8984eaf0ac
#
_entry.id   3783e6c0a97e76d6ba916f8984eaf0ac
#
_cell.length_a   1.000
_cell.length_b   1.000
_cell.length_c   1.000
_cell.angle_alpha   90.00
_cell.angle_beta   90.00
_cell.angle_gamma   90.00
#
_symmetry.space_group_name_H-M   'P 1'
#
loop_
_entity.id
_entity.type
_entity.pdbx_description
1 polymer ?
#
loop_
_entity_poly.entity_id
_entity_poly.type
_entity_poly.pdbx_seq_one_letter_code
_entity_poly.pdbx_strand_id
1 'polypeptide(L)'
;KILGLDHVSAIRRGLSNPVIMKQEGNLHDDIVNDLNMLKTKSKSVAVICKNDTEVDKIYDLIKDDIKCDVIKSTWQEYKRNLVIIPAYIAKGLEFDSVIIYTSKDNKYKDSEKYLYYVAVTRAQHNLIVYNQ
;
A
#
# COMPACT_ATOMS: atom_id res chain seq x y z
N LYS A 1 -3.78 -18.38 -2.66
CA LYS A 1 -4.80 -17.64 -1.93
C LYS A 1 -4.20 -16.50 -1.13
N ILE A 2 -4.79 -15.34 -1.24
CA ILE A 2 -4.30 -14.16 -0.56
C ILE A 2 -4.60 -14.25 0.94
N LEU A 3 -3.68 -13.74 1.76
CA LEU A 3 -3.82 -13.76 3.21
C LEU A 3 -5.01 -12.94 3.67
N GLY A 4 -5.82 -13.52 4.54
CA GLY A 4 -6.91 -12.81 5.18
C GLY A 4 -6.45 -12.00 6.39
N LEU A 5 -7.42 -11.33 7.05
CA LEU A 5 -7.12 -10.47 8.18
C LEU A 5 -6.35 -11.17 9.28
N ASP A 6 -6.73 -12.40 9.62
CA ASP A 6 -6.08 -13.13 10.71
C ASP A 6 -4.61 -13.40 10.41
N HIS A 7 -4.29 -13.76 9.17
CA HIS A 7 -2.92 -14.00 8.77
C HIS A 7 -2.10 -12.72 8.76
N VAL A 8 -2.65 -11.63 8.22
CA VAL A 8 -1.97 -10.35 8.18
C VAL A 8 -1.73 -9.84 9.59
N SER A 9 -2.74 -9.92 10.47
CA SER A 9 -2.60 -9.47 11.87
C SER A 9 -1.56 -10.29 12.61
N ALA A 10 -1.50 -11.61 12.37
CA ALA A 10 -0.49 -12.47 12.99
C ALA A 10 0.91 -12.09 12.53
N ILE A 11 1.10 -11.79 11.24
CA ILE A 11 2.38 -11.36 10.70
C ILE A 11 2.78 -10.00 11.27
N ARG A 12 1.82 -9.10 11.49
CA ARG A 12 2.05 -7.72 11.86
C ARG A 12 1.73 -7.39 13.32
N ARG A 13 1.96 -8.33 14.23
CA ARG A 13 1.72 -8.11 15.66
C ARG A 13 2.50 -6.93 16.25
N GLY A 14 3.60 -6.54 15.62
CA GLY A 14 4.42 -5.42 16.09
C GLY A 14 3.93 -4.04 15.66
N LEU A 15 2.83 -3.95 14.93
CA LEU A 15 2.28 -2.66 14.53
C LEU A 15 1.75 -1.89 15.74
N SER A 16 1.90 -0.55 15.72
CA SER A 16 1.38 0.32 16.77
C SER A 16 -0.14 0.35 16.80
N ASN A 17 -0.77 0.15 15.65
CA ASN A 17 -2.23 0.18 15.50
C ASN A 17 -2.73 -1.09 14.82
N PRO A 18 -4.00 -1.48 15.05
CA PRO A 18 -4.55 -2.65 14.39
C PRO A 18 -4.53 -2.53 12.87
N VAL A 19 -4.40 -3.67 12.20
CA VAL A 19 -4.54 -3.73 10.74
C VAL A 19 -6.00 -3.47 10.39
N ILE A 20 -6.21 -2.63 9.38
CA ILE A 20 -7.56 -2.33 8.87
C ILE A 20 -7.72 -2.99 7.51
N MET A 21 -8.74 -3.84 7.38
CA MET A 21 -9.10 -4.44 6.10
C MET A 21 -10.30 -3.71 5.54
N LYS A 22 -10.22 -3.30 4.28
CA LYS A 22 -11.31 -2.60 3.62
C LYS A 22 -11.76 -3.37 2.38
N GLN A 23 -13.07 -3.36 2.17
CA GLN A 23 -13.67 -3.97 1.01
C GLN A 23 -14.01 -2.92 -0.03
N GLU A 24 -14.43 -3.39 -1.20
CA GLU A 24 -14.77 -2.53 -2.30
C GLU A 24 -15.89 -1.54 -1.94
N GLY A 25 -15.66 -0.28 -2.26
CA GLY A 25 -16.61 0.81 -2.14
C GLY A 25 -16.26 1.83 -3.19
N ASN A 26 -16.32 3.11 -2.86
CA ASN A 26 -15.82 4.14 -3.76
C ASN A 26 -14.31 4.25 -3.57
N LEU A 27 -13.56 3.59 -4.43
CA LEU A 27 -12.11 3.47 -4.28
C LEU A 27 -11.42 4.85 -4.24
N HIS A 28 -11.81 5.75 -5.15
CA HIS A 28 -11.22 7.09 -5.18
C HIS A 28 -11.39 7.80 -3.85
N ASP A 29 -12.63 7.91 -3.38
CA ASP A 29 -12.93 8.64 -2.15
C ASP A 29 -12.29 7.96 -0.93
N ASP A 30 -12.34 6.64 -0.88
CA ASP A 30 -11.78 5.89 0.24
C ASP A 30 -10.27 6.06 0.34
N ILE A 31 -9.56 5.91 -0.78
CA ILE A 31 -8.11 6.07 -0.79
C ILE A 31 -7.70 7.51 -0.49
N VAL A 32 -8.37 8.49 -1.10
CA VAL A 32 -8.05 9.90 -0.85
C VAL A 32 -8.26 10.23 0.63
N ASN A 33 -9.36 9.80 1.21
CA ASN A 33 -9.64 10.05 2.63
C ASN A 33 -8.61 9.38 3.53
N ASP A 34 -8.26 8.13 3.25
CA ASP A 34 -7.27 7.41 4.05
C ASP A 34 -5.89 8.05 3.94
N LEU A 35 -5.48 8.45 2.73
CA LEU A 35 -4.19 9.11 2.54
C LEU A 35 -4.14 10.46 3.25
N ASN A 36 -5.22 11.23 3.16
CA ASN A 36 -5.27 12.50 3.89
C ASN A 36 -5.18 12.31 5.40
N MET A 37 -5.82 11.28 5.92
CA MET A 37 -5.74 10.95 7.34
C MET A 37 -4.32 10.50 7.72
N LEU A 38 -3.73 9.59 6.94
CA LEU A 38 -2.43 9.04 7.26
C LEU A 38 -1.31 10.08 7.17
N LYS A 39 -1.35 10.96 6.19
CA LYS A 39 -0.28 11.96 6.02
C LYS A 39 -0.23 12.98 7.15
N THR A 40 -1.33 13.16 7.90
CA THR A 40 -1.34 14.07 9.04
C THR A 40 -0.66 13.50 10.27
N LYS A 41 -0.57 12.17 10.37
CA LYS A 41 -0.01 11.51 11.56
C LYS A 41 1.20 10.64 11.25
N SER A 42 1.65 10.60 10.02
CA SER A 42 2.76 9.73 9.60
C SER A 42 3.85 10.54 8.94
N LYS A 43 5.11 10.15 9.19
CA LYS A 43 6.26 10.78 8.54
C LYS A 43 6.42 10.32 7.10
N SER A 44 5.98 9.09 6.81
CA SER A 44 6.03 8.55 5.47
C SER A 44 4.84 7.64 5.23
N VAL A 45 4.28 7.72 4.02
CA VAL A 45 3.11 6.92 3.63
C VAL A 45 3.39 6.32 2.26
N ALA A 46 3.13 5.03 2.09
CA ALA A 46 3.25 4.37 0.81
C ALA A 46 1.96 3.66 0.43
N VAL A 47 1.59 3.77 -0.84
CA VAL A 47 0.59 2.89 -1.43
C VAL A 47 1.37 1.84 -2.20
N ILE A 48 1.28 0.59 -1.77
CA ILE A 48 1.99 -0.51 -2.41
C ILE A 48 1.03 -1.28 -3.30
N CYS A 49 1.36 -1.36 -4.56
CA CYS A 49 0.57 -2.04 -5.58
C CYS A 49 1.32 -3.28 -6.06
N LYS A 50 0.59 -4.20 -6.67
CA LYS A 50 1.19 -5.46 -7.12
C LYS A 50 2.29 -5.26 -8.16
N ASN A 51 2.05 -4.36 -9.14
CA ASN A 51 2.97 -4.14 -10.24
C ASN A 51 2.83 -2.72 -10.78
N ASP A 52 3.60 -2.41 -11.82
CA ASP A 52 3.63 -1.07 -12.41
C ASP A 52 2.28 -0.65 -12.99
N THR A 53 1.54 -1.57 -13.57
CA THR A 53 0.22 -1.28 -14.12
C THR A 53 -0.73 -0.78 -13.04
N GLU A 54 -0.72 -1.42 -11.88
CA GLU A 54 -1.57 -1.02 -10.76
C GLU A 54 -1.09 0.28 -10.13
N VAL A 55 0.22 0.52 -10.12
CA VAL A 55 0.78 1.80 -9.66
C VAL A 55 0.26 2.95 -10.52
N ASP A 56 0.32 2.80 -11.84
CA ASP A 56 -0.16 3.83 -12.75
C ASP A 56 -1.66 4.08 -12.58
N LYS A 57 -2.42 3.02 -12.36
CA LYS A 57 -3.86 3.11 -12.15
C LYS A 57 -4.20 3.91 -10.89
N ILE A 58 -3.52 3.66 -9.79
CA ILE A 58 -3.73 4.40 -8.55
C ILE A 58 -3.26 5.84 -8.71
N TYR A 59 -2.11 6.07 -9.34
CA TYR A 59 -1.63 7.42 -9.56
C TYR A 59 -2.64 8.24 -10.35
N ASP A 60 -3.14 7.70 -11.46
CA ASP A 60 -4.14 8.40 -12.28
C ASP A 60 -5.41 8.69 -11.49
N LEU A 61 -5.77 7.80 -10.58
CA LEU A 61 -6.97 7.95 -9.76
C LEU A 61 -6.87 9.12 -8.77
N ILE A 62 -5.69 9.36 -8.20
CA ILE A 62 -5.55 10.30 -7.08
C ILE A 62 -4.71 11.55 -7.38
N LYS A 63 -4.05 11.61 -8.51
CA LYS A 63 -3.07 12.67 -8.81
C LYS A 63 -3.62 14.08 -8.73
N ASP A 64 -4.90 14.28 -9.04
CA ASP A 64 -5.52 15.60 -9.00
C ASP A 64 -5.91 16.04 -7.59
N ASP A 65 -5.99 15.10 -6.67
CA ASP A 65 -6.42 15.37 -5.29
C ASP A 65 -5.26 15.35 -4.30
N ILE A 66 -4.22 14.58 -4.57
CA ILE A 66 -3.12 14.37 -3.64
C ILE A 66 -1.80 14.40 -4.39
N LYS A 67 -0.85 15.17 -3.86
CA LYS A 67 0.50 15.19 -4.41
C LYS A 67 1.28 13.99 -3.89
N CYS A 68 1.85 13.21 -4.80
CA CYS A 68 2.61 12.02 -4.46
C CYS A 68 3.68 11.76 -5.51
N ASP A 69 4.69 10.98 -5.12
CA ASP A 69 5.73 10.53 -6.05
C ASP A 69 5.45 9.08 -6.44
N VAL A 70 5.74 8.75 -7.69
CA VAL A 70 5.65 7.38 -8.19
C VAL A 70 7.07 6.82 -8.29
N ILE A 71 7.30 5.66 -7.68
CA ILE A 71 8.62 5.03 -7.69
C ILE A 71 8.54 3.73 -8.47
N LYS A 72 9.38 3.61 -9.50
CA LYS A 72 9.43 2.43 -10.36
C LYS A 72 10.82 1.81 -10.46
N SER A 73 11.80 2.35 -9.76
CA SER A 73 13.14 1.76 -9.72
C SER A 73 13.77 1.96 -8.35
N THR A 74 14.69 1.06 -7.98
CA THR A 74 15.30 1.06 -6.65
C THR A 74 16.24 2.25 -6.40
N TRP A 75 16.75 2.87 -7.46
CA TRP A 75 17.64 4.04 -7.33
C TRP A 75 16.95 5.35 -7.65
N GLN A 76 15.65 5.34 -7.83
CA GLN A 76 14.90 6.55 -8.10
C GLN A 76 14.81 7.40 -6.84
N GLU A 77 15.17 8.67 -6.96
CA GLU A 77 14.99 9.61 -5.84
C GLU A 77 13.55 10.10 -5.78
N TYR A 78 13.08 10.39 -4.58
CA TYR A 78 11.76 10.96 -4.39
C TYR A 78 11.83 12.00 -3.28
N LYS A 79 10.99 13.04 -3.42
CA LYS A 79 11.01 14.20 -2.52
C LYS A 79 9.84 14.23 -1.55
N ARG A 80 8.73 13.62 -1.93
CA ARG A 80 7.53 13.64 -1.10
C ARG A 80 7.50 12.46 -0.16
N ASN A 81 6.84 12.66 0.98
CA ASN A 81 6.69 11.60 1.97
C ASN A 81 5.55 10.64 1.66
N LEU A 82 4.81 10.89 0.57
CA LEU A 82 3.76 10.02 0.09
C LEU A 82 4.15 9.49 -1.27
N VAL A 83 4.27 8.17 -1.38
CA VAL A 83 4.73 7.51 -2.61
C VAL A 83 3.78 6.39 -3.01
N ILE A 84 3.75 6.12 -4.31
CA ILE A 84 3.08 4.94 -4.86
C ILE A 84 4.18 4.07 -5.46
N ILE A 85 4.24 2.80 -5.05
CA ILE A 85 5.38 1.95 -5.34
C ILE A 85 4.93 0.51 -5.59
N PRO A 86 5.51 -0.19 -6.57
CA PRO A 86 5.19 -1.60 -6.75
C PRO A 86 5.88 -2.46 -5.69
N ALA A 87 5.27 -3.57 -5.35
CA ALA A 87 5.74 -4.42 -4.26
C ALA A 87 7.18 -4.92 -4.48
N TYR A 88 7.57 -5.22 -5.74
CA TYR A 88 8.91 -5.73 -5.99
C TYR A 88 10.02 -4.69 -5.75
N ILE A 89 9.68 -3.40 -5.76
CA ILE A 89 10.62 -2.32 -5.43
C ILE A 89 10.63 -2.02 -3.93
N ALA A 90 9.51 -2.28 -3.25
CA ALA A 90 9.36 -1.93 -1.85
C ALA A 90 10.25 -2.74 -0.90
N LYS A 91 10.79 -3.86 -1.36
CA LYS A 91 11.69 -4.69 -0.56
C LYS A 91 12.88 -3.87 -0.05
N GLY A 92 13.12 -3.92 1.25
CA GLY A 92 14.21 -3.16 1.86
C GLY A 92 13.84 -1.75 2.28
N LEU A 93 12.64 -1.29 1.95
CA LEU A 93 12.14 0.02 2.36
C LEU A 93 11.13 -0.15 3.48
N GLU A 94 11.00 0.88 4.31
CA GLU A 94 10.00 0.89 5.38
C GLU A 94 9.30 2.23 5.40
N PHE A 95 8.02 2.22 5.79
CA PHE A 95 7.19 3.41 5.87
C PHE A 95 6.40 3.40 7.17
N ASP A 96 6.11 4.57 7.71
CA ASP A 96 5.27 4.67 8.91
C ASP A 96 3.91 4.04 8.67
N SER A 97 3.31 4.36 7.53
CA SER A 97 1.98 3.87 7.18
C SER A 97 1.98 3.35 5.75
N VAL A 98 1.25 2.27 5.54
CA VAL A 98 1.16 1.62 4.23
C VAL A 98 -0.30 1.31 3.91
N ILE A 99 -0.68 1.58 2.67
CA ILE A 99 -1.92 1.09 2.08
C ILE A 99 -1.54 0.04 1.05
N ILE A 100 -2.10 -1.16 1.19
CA ILE A 100 -1.95 -2.21 0.18
C ILE A 100 -3.19 -2.18 -0.70
N TYR A 101 -2.98 -1.96 -1.99
CA TYR A 101 -4.07 -2.00 -2.95
C TYR A 101 -3.97 -3.25 -3.82
N THR A 102 -5.05 -3.99 -3.90
CA THR A 102 -5.15 -5.18 -4.75
C THR A 102 -6.43 -5.08 -5.57
N SER A 103 -6.28 -5.07 -6.89
CA SER A 103 -7.39 -5.02 -7.82
C SER A 103 -8.06 -6.39 -7.95
N LYS A 104 -9.38 -6.40 -8.19
CA LYS A 104 -10.14 -7.61 -8.48
C LYS A 104 -9.55 -8.43 -9.63
N ASP A 105 -9.12 -7.74 -10.67
CA ASP A 105 -8.67 -8.37 -11.91
C ASP A 105 -7.18 -8.72 -11.89
N ASN A 106 -6.47 -8.32 -10.85
CA ASN A 106 -5.02 -8.51 -10.79
C ASN A 106 -4.57 -8.82 -9.38
N LYS A 107 -5.18 -9.85 -8.79
CA LYS A 107 -4.84 -10.27 -7.43
C LYS A 107 -3.50 -10.97 -7.40
N TYR A 108 -2.87 -10.95 -6.22
CA TYR A 108 -1.69 -11.76 -6.00
C TYR A 108 -2.04 -13.24 -6.13
N LYS A 109 -1.28 -13.93 -6.97
CA LYS A 109 -1.44 -15.38 -7.14
C LYS A 109 -0.77 -16.11 -5.98
N ASP A 110 -1.08 -17.40 -5.82
CA ASP A 110 -0.41 -18.21 -4.80
C ASP A 110 1.10 -18.20 -4.98
N SER A 111 1.57 -18.21 -6.23
CA SER A 111 3.00 -18.11 -6.54
C SER A 111 3.61 -16.74 -6.17
N GLU A 112 2.77 -15.76 -5.88
CA GLU A 112 3.19 -14.40 -5.53
C GLU A 112 2.99 -14.08 -4.05
N LYS A 113 2.74 -15.08 -3.22
CA LYS A 113 2.55 -14.88 -1.77
C LYS A 113 3.70 -14.16 -1.12
N TYR A 114 4.92 -14.47 -1.53
CA TYR A 114 6.11 -13.82 -0.97
C TYR A 114 6.07 -12.32 -1.24
N LEU A 115 5.67 -11.93 -2.45
CA LEU A 115 5.57 -10.53 -2.81
C LEU A 115 4.53 -9.81 -1.96
N TYR A 116 3.39 -10.43 -1.73
CA TYR A 116 2.36 -9.88 -0.85
C TYR A 116 2.88 -9.76 0.59
N TYR A 117 3.57 -10.79 1.06
CA TYR A 117 4.18 -10.79 2.40
C TYR A 117 5.18 -9.63 2.54
N VAL A 118 6.02 -9.41 1.53
CA VAL A 118 6.96 -8.28 1.53
C VAL A 118 6.18 -6.98 1.69
N ALA A 119 5.11 -6.80 0.91
CA ALA A 119 4.33 -5.56 0.94
C ALA A 119 3.75 -5.29 2.33
N VAL A 120 3.10 -6.28 2.94
CA VAL A 120 2.45 -6.07 4.25
C VAL A 120 3.45 -5.85 5.39
N THR A 121 4.69 -6.25 5.21
CA THR A 121 5.72 -6.05 6.25
C THR A 121 6.46 -4.73 6.13
N ARG A 122 6.11 -3.86 5.17
CA ARG A 122 6.77 -2.55 5.02
C ARG A 122 6.23 -1.50 5.98
N ALA A 123 5.05 -1.70 6.58
CA ALA A 123 4.45 -0.74 7.50
C ALA A 123 5.07 -0.86 8.90
N GLN A 124 5.43 0.26 9.50
CA GLN A 124 5.93 0.30 10.87
C GLN A 124 4.83 0.52 11.89
N HIS A 125 3.83 1.34 11.58
CA HIS A 125 2.81 1.75 12.53
C HIS A 125 1.38 1.47 12.08
N ASN A 126 1.05 1.75 10.83
CA ASN A 126 -0.31 1.63 10.33
C ASN A 126 -0.33 0.85 9.02
N LEU A 127 -1.28 -0.08 8.92
CA LEU A 127 -1.47 -0.86 7.70
C LEU A 127 -2.96 -0.91 7.35
N ILE A 128 -3.30 -0.47 6.15
CA ILE A 128 -4.65 -0.56 5.60
C ILE A 128 -4.57 -1.43 4.35
N VAL A 129 -5.39 -2.47 4.28
CA VAL A 129 -5.39 -3.38 3.15
C VAL A 129 -6.72 -3.26 2.41
N TYR A 130 -6.66 -2.83 1.17
CA TYR A 130 -7.80 -2.80 0.27
C TYR A 130 -7.90 -4.14 -0.45
N ASN A 131 -8.92 -4.88 -0.12
CA ASN A 131 -9.13 -6.22 -0.62
C ASN A 131 -10.34 -6.20 -1.55
N GLN A 132 -10.07 -6.15 -2.82
CA GLN A 132 -11.12 -6.05 -3.84
C GLN A 132 -11.73 -7.41 -4.17
#